data_b624525ab159c9bca73060d4b0b7ffce
#
_entry.id   b624525ab159c9bca73060d4b0b7ffce
#
_cell.length_a   1.000
_cell.length_b   1.000
_cell.length_c   1.000
_cell.angle_alpha   90.00
_cell.angle_beta   90.00
_cell.angle_gamma   90.00
#
_symmetry.space_group_name_H-M   'P 1'
#
loop_
_entity.id
_entity.type
_entity.pdbx_description
1 polymer ?
#
loop_
_entity_poly.entity_id
_entity_poly.type
_entity_poly.pdbx_seq_one_letter_code
_entity_poly.pdbx_strand_id
1 'polypeptide(L)'
;MSSFNLVQIVPTLDSGGVERGTVDVANFLAEKKIKNFIITSGGKMIKELDDNFTQVHQLPVASKNFFSYPLIARKINQFIKANNINIVHVRSRGPAWIINLMTKNNIKTIATFHNVYGGNSYLKKMYNKGLSKMDHLVAISEYVKKTIVKKYNLLPNKISVINRGIDTEYFNQSLDAETKDNIIKNHKIDTAKKIILFPARITSWKGQLEFIDVITKMDTQNIIVLFAEIQKMRAIQI
;
A
#
# COMPACT_ATOMS: atom_id res chain seq x y z
N MET A 1 15.72 15.32 -21.46
CA MET A 1 14.68 14.98 -20.46
C MET A 1 15.07 15.65 -19.16
N SER A 2 14.21 16.45 -18.54
CA SER A 2 14.50 17.00 -17.21
C SER A 2 14.66 15.85 -16.23
N SER A 3 15.84 15.74 -15.62
CA SER A 3 16.09 14.71 -14.59
C SER A 3 15.18 14.98 -13.40
N PHE A 4 14.30 14.04 -13.07
CA PHE A 4 13.54 14.10 -11.82
C PHE A 4 14.20 13.19 -10.78
N ASN A 5 14.25 13.67 -9.55
CA ASN A 5 14.71 12.90 -8.40
C ASN A 5 13.51 12.68 -7.47
N LEU A 6 13.07 11.43 -7.37
CA LEU A 6 11.88 11.05 -6.61
C LEU A 6 12.24 10.45 -5.26
N VAL A 7 11.56 10.89 -4.21
CA VAL A 7 11.47 10.14 -2.95
C VAL A 7 10.04 9.70 -2.67
N GLN A 8 9.84 8.42 -2.37
CA GLN A 8 8.60 7.88 -1.85
C GLN A 8 8.66 7.82 -0.33
N ILE A 9 7.58 8.24 0.36
CA ILE A 9 7.51 8.22 1.83
C ILE A 9 6.35 7.34 2.26
N VAL A 10 6.69 6.26 2.96
CA VAL A 10 5.77 5.24 3.46
C VAL A 10 6.07 4.91 4.91
N PRO A 11 5.05 4.66 5.77
CA PRO A 11 5.30 4.39 7.20
C PRO A 11 6.26 3.23 7.44
N THR A 12 5.95 2.07 6.89
CA THR A 12 6.76 0.84 6.94
C THR A 12 6.71 0.15 5.58
N LEU A 13 7.64 -0.77 5.33
CA LEU A 13 7.67 -1.66 4.17
C LEU A 13 7.53 -3.14 4.61
N ASP A 14 6.55 -3.45 5.47
CA ASP A 14 6.38 -4.81 5.99
C ASP A 14 5.51 -5.68 5.07
N SER A 15 4.23 -5.33 4.92
CA SER A 15 3.28 -6.10 4.11
C SER A 15 2.03 -5.28 3.80
N GLY A 16 1.47 -5.48 2.63
CA GLY A 16 0.23 -4.86 2.21
C GLY A 16 0.34 -4.16 0.87
N GLY A 17 -0.81 -3.71 0.39
CA GLY A 17 -0.86 -3.15 -0.94
C GLY A 17 -0.17 -1.79 -1.09
N VAL A 18 -0.06 -0.98 -0.05
CA VAL A 18 0.65 0.30 -0.11
C VAL A 18 2.14 0.07 -0.25
N GLU A 19 2.65 -0.84 0.57
CA GLU A 19 4.04 -1.26 0.65
C GLU A 19 4.46 -1.90 -0.68
N ARG A 20 3.69 -2.87 -1.18
CA ARG A 20 3.92 -3.52 -2.48
C ARG A 20 4.00 -2.49 -3.61
N GLY A 21 3.02 -1.60 -3.74
CA GLY A 21 3.08 -0.59 -4.79
C GLY A 21 4.18 0.47 -4.59
N THR A 22 4.80 0.58 -3.41
CA THR A 22 6.00 1.40 -3.21
C THR A 22 7.22 0.69 -3.79
N VAL A 23 7.36 -0.61 -3.51
CA VAL A 23 8.43 -1.47 -4.05
C VAL A 23 8.32 -1.56 -5.58
N ASP A 24 7.12 -1.82 -6.10
CA ASP A 24 6.88 -1.95 -7.55
C ASP A 24 7.31 -0.68 -8.31
N VAL A 25 6.94 0.51 -7.79
CA VAL A 25 7.36 1.78 -8.40
C VAL A 25 8.87 1.98 -8.29
N ALA A 26 9.49 1.62 -7.18
CA ALA A 26 10.93 1.76 -7.00
C ALA A 26 11.71 0.85 -7.96
N ASN A 27 11.32 -0.41 -8.05
CA ASN A 27 11.97 -1.38 -8.93
C ASN A 27 11.72 -1.06 -10.42
N PHE A 28 10.52 -0.60 -10.79
CA PHE A 28 10.27 -0.10 -12.14
C PHE A 28 11.21 1.07 -12.52
N LEU A 29 11.47 1.99 -11.60
CA LEU A 29 12.42 3.07 -11.83
C LEU A 29 13.86 2.54 -11.94
N ALA A 30 14.22 1.55 -11.12
CA ALA A 30 15.51 0.88 -11.18
C ALA A 30 15.75 0.16 -12.53
N GLU A 31 14.75 -0.55 -13.06
CA GLU A 31 14.77 -1.15 -14.39
C GLU A 31 15.05 -0.11 -15.50
N LYS A 32 14.52 1.10 -15.33
CA LYS A 32 14.80 2.24 -16.22
C LYS A 32 16.11 2.95 -15.91
N LYS A 33 16.92 2.41 -15.00
CA LYS A 33 18.21 2.99 -14.52
C LYS A 33 18.02 4.39 -13.93
N ILE A 34 16.85 4.64 -13.31
CA ILE A 34 16.55 5.90 -12.65
C ILE A 34 16.77 5.74 -11.14
N LYS A 35 17.72 6.53 -10.63
CA LYS A 35 17.97 6.59 -9.19
C LYS A 35 16.76 7.16 -8.46
N ASN A 36 16.33 6.45 -7.42
CA ASN A 36 15.18 6.85 -6.62
C ASN A 36 15.42 6.59 -5.13
N PHE A 37 14.56 7.18 -4.29
CA PHE A 37 14.73 7.15 -2.84
C PHE A 37 13.44 6.71 -2.15
N ILE A 38 13.60 6.05 -1.00
CA ILE A 38 12.49 5.71 -0.10
C ILE A 38 12.82 6.17 1.31
N ILE A 39 11.87 6.86 1.96
CA ILE A 39 11.92 7.16 3.39
C ILE A 39 10.86 6.32 4.10
N THR A 40 11.30 5.50 5.07
CA THR A 40 10.43 4.59 5.82
C THR A 40 10.96 4.38 7.23
N SER A 41 10.14 3.86 8.14
CA SER A 41 10.60 3.42 9.46
C SER A 41 11.21 2.01 9.46
N GLY A 42 11.35 1.39 8.28
CA GLY A 42 11.86 0.04 8.11
C GLY A 42 10.83 -0.90 7.51
N GLY A 43 11.13 -2.19 7.45
CA GLY A 43 10.21 -3.24 7.01
C GLY A 43 10.88 -4.35 6.21
N LYS A 44 10.22 -5.51 6.14
CA LYS A 44 10.76 -6.74 5.55
C LYS A 44 10.95 -6.66 4.03
N MET A 45 10.14 -5.85 3.35
CA MET A 45 10.17 -5.70 1.90
C MET A 45 11.32 -4.83 1.40
N ILE A 46 12.12 -4.22 2.29
CA ILE A 46 13.33 -3.48 1.90
C ILE A 46 14.28 -4.37 1.10
N LYS A 47 14.38 -5.65 1.47
CA LYS A 47 15.22 -6.63 0.77
C LYS A 47 14.77 -6.98 -0.66
N GLU A 48 13.59 -6.52 -1.07
CA GLU A 48 13.05 -6.72 -2.43
C GLU A 48 13.36 -5.54 -3.37
N LEU A 49 14.03 -4.50 -2.87
CA LEU A 49 14.43 -3.34 -3.64
C LEU A 49 15.75 -3.59 -4.37
N ASP A 50 15.89 -2.97 -5.55
CA ASP A 50 17.18 -2.93 -6.26
C ASP A 50 18.12 -1.93 -5.59
N ASP A 51 19.17 -2.43 -4.93
CA ASP A 51 20.12 -1.62 -4.15
C ASP A 51 21.02 -0.72 -5.04
N ASN A 52 21.13 -1.00 -6.34
CA ASN A 52 21.94 -0.18 -7.25
C ASN A 52 21.27 1.16 -7.57
N PHE A 53 19.93 1.20 -7.62
CA PHE A 53 19.17 2.36 -8.05
C PHE A 53 18.22 2.91 -6.99
N THR A 54 17.91 2.15 -5.93
CA THR A 54 17.00 2.58 -4.85
C THR A 54 17.74 2.73 -3.53
N GLN A 55 17.79 3.95 -3.01
CA GLN A 55 18.39 4.23 -1.71
C GLN A 55 17.30 4.36 -0.64
N VAL A 56 17.41 3.57 0.43
CA VAL A 56 16.49 3.63 1.58
C VAL A 56 17.08 4.48 2.70
N HIS A 57 16.31 5.46 3.18
CA HIS A 57 16.65 6.27 4.34
C HIS A 57 15.65 6.02 5.47
N GLN A 58 16.13 5.49 6.59
CA GLN A 58 15.28 5.16 7.72
C GLN A 58 15.05 6.38 8.62
N LEU A 59 13.78 6.79 8.74
CA LEU A 59 13.31 7.81 9.68
C LEU A 59 12.00 7.34 10.33
N PRO A 60 11.68 7.79 11.54
CA PRO A 60 10.49 7.33 12.27
C PRO A 60 9.18 7.95 11.74
N VAL A 61 8.94 7.81 10.41
CA VAL A 61 7.77 8.38 9.71
C VAL A 61 6.46 7.64 10.03
N ALA A 62 6.54 6.47 10.69
CA ALA A 62 5.39 5.75 11.24
C ALA A 62 4.95 6.27 12.62
N SER A 63 5.67 7.22 13.21
CA SER A 63 5.37 7.74 14.54
C SER A 63 3.93 8.24 14.63
N LYS A 64 3.26 7.91 15.73
CA LYS A 64 1.95 8.47 16.10
C LYS A 64 2.06 9.69 17.01
N ASN A 65 3.28 10.04 17.44
CA ASN A 65 3.55 11.21 18.26
C ASN A 65 3.67 12.45 17.36
N PHE A 66 2.64 13.27 17.34
CA PHE A 66 2.60 14.51 16.55
C PHE A 66 3.67 15.53 16.96
N PHE A 67 4.13 15.52 18.20
CA PHE A 67 5.21 16.41 18.68
C PHE A 67 6.56 16.09 18.02
N SER A 68 6.76 14.87 17.52
CA SER A 68 7.97 14.50 16.79
C SER A 68 7.97 14.96 15.32
N TYR A 69 6.81 15.33 14.77
CA TYR A 69 6.67 15.66 13.35
C TYR A 69 7.55 16.82 12.86
N PRO A 70 7.69 17.94 13.60
CA PRO A 70 8.57 19.03 13.16
C PRO A 70 10.04 18.59 13.03
N LEU A 71 10.53 17.78 13.96
CA LEU A 71 11.89 17.25 13.92
C LEU A 71 12.08 16.28 12.74
N ILE A 72 11.11 15.40 12.50
CA ILE A 72 11.14 14.47 11.37
C ILE A 72 11.08 15.26 10.05
N ALA A 73 10.21 16.26 9.93
CA ALA A 73 10.11 17.15 8.78
C ALA A 73 11.44 17.85 8.47
N ARG A 74 12.14 18.34 9.51
CA ARG A 74 13.47 18.95 9.35
C ARG A 74 14.49 17.96 8.79
N LYS A 75 14.53 16.72 9.30
CA LYS A 75 15.42 15.66 8.79
C LYS A 75 15.10 15.28 7.35
N ILE A 76 13.82 15.15 7.00
CA ILE A 76 13.37 14.91 5.62
C ILE A 76 13.82 16.06 4.71
N ASN A 77 13.64 17.31 5.14
CA ASN A 77 14.04 18.48 4.35
C ASN A 77 15.56 18.52 4.10
N GLN A 78 16.37 18.16 5.10
CA GLN A 78 17.82 18.01 4.95
C GLN A 78 18.17 16.93 3.92
N PHE A 79 17.52 15.76 4.00
CA PHE A 79 17.73 14.66 3.05
C PHE A 79 17.35 15.07 1.61
N ILE A 80 16.21 15.73 1.44
CA ILE A 80 15.72 16.23 0.14
C ILE A 80 16.74 17.19 -0.49
N LYS A 81 17.27 18.14 0.29
CA LYS A 81 18.28 19.09 -0.19
C LYS A 81 19.59 18.41 -0.57
N ALA A 82 20.09 17.51 0.29
CA ALA A 82 21.35 16.79 0.07
C ALA A 82 21.33 15.90 -1.19
N ASN A 83 20.15 15.41 -1.58
CA ASN A 83 19.98 14.51 -2.73
C ASN A 83 19.32 15.18 -3.95
N ASN A 84 19.15 16.51 -3.95
CA ASN A 84 18.51 17.29 -5.03
C ASN A 84 17.13 16.71 -5.43
N ILE A 85 16.34 16.26 -4.44
CA ILE A 85 15.02 15.68 -4.67
C ILE A 85 14.04 16.80 -5.03
N ASN A 86 13.31 16.63 -6.13
CA ASN A 86 12.34 17.60 -6.62
C ASN A 86 10.90 17.06 -6.65
N ILE A 87 10.72 15.73 -6.43
CA ILE A 87 9.40 15.11 -6.31
C ILE A 87 9.33 14.30 -5.01
N VAL A 88 8.32 14.58 -4.20
CA VAL A 88 8.00 13.85 -2.97
C VAL A 88 6.66 13.15 -3.13
N HIS A 89 6.66 11.83 -3.12
CA HIS A 89 5.45 11.03 -3.23
C HIS A 89 5.07 10.43 -1.87
N VAL A 90 3.97 10.88 -1.31
CA VAL A 90 3.48 10.45 0.00
C VAL A 90 2.43 9.37 -0.15
N ARG A 91 2.61 8.27 0.56
CA ARG A 91 1.74 7.11 0.44
C ARG A 91 0.82 6.86 1.63
N SER A 92 0.87 7.71 2.65
CA SER A 92 0.06 7.56 3.86
C SER A 92 -0.20 8.89 4.56
N ARG A 93 -1.25 8.93 5.38
CA ARG A 93 -1.73 10.13 6.08
C ARG A 93 -0.72 10.71 7.08
N GLY A 94 -0.04 9.85 7.87
CA GLY A 94 0.97 10.29 8.83
C GLY A 94 2.11 11.03 8.15
N PRO A 95 2.84 10.41 7.21
CA PRO A 95 3.83 11.10 6.39
C PRO A 95 3.32 12.35 5.69
N ALA A 96 2.07 12.36 5.21
CA ALA A 96 1.50 13.56 4.59
C ALA A 96 1.44 14.75 5.55
N TRP A 97 1.13 14.53 6.83
CA TRP A 97 1.15 15.58 7.83
C TRP A 97 2.57 16.09 8.11
N ILE A 98 3.56 15.18 8.12
CA ILE A 98 4.96 15.58 8.27
C ILE A 98 5.39 16.48 7.10
N ILE A 99 5.06 16.09 5.86
CA ILE A 99 5.40 16.88 4.66
C ILE A 99 4.66 18.22 4.63
N ASN A 100 3.44 18.29 5.17
CA ASN A 100 2.70 19.55 5.26
C ASN A 100 3.33 20.59 6.21
N LEU A 101 4.23 20.17 7.10
CA LEU A 101 5.00 21.06 7.98
C LEU A 101 6.29 21.59 7.32
N MET A 102 6.63 21.07 6.15
CA MET A 102 7.86 21.47 5.46
C MET A 102 7.64 22.70 4.58
N THR A 103 8.72 23.49 4.39
CA THR A 103 8.77 24.51 3.35
C THR A 103 9.00 23.83 2.00
N LYS A 104 8.04 23.98 1.08
CA LYS A 104 7.99 23.23 -0.20
C LYS A 104 8.64 23.97 -1.37
N ASN A 105 9.69 24.75 -1.13
CA ASN A 105 10.37 25.51 -2.19
C ASN A 105 10.94 24.54 -3.24
N ASN A 106 10.51 24.70 -4.50
CA ASN A 106 10.97 23.92 -5.65
C ASN A 106 10.72 22.40 -5.57
N ILE A 107 9.82 21.93 -4.67
CA ILE A 107 9.46 20.53 -4.54
C ILE A 107 8.01 20.35 -4.99
N LYS A 108 7.76 19.39 -5.89
CA LYS A 108 6.41 18.94 -6.21
C LYS A 108 6.01 17.78 -5.31
N THR A 109 4.81 17.84 -4.78
CA THR A 109 4.31 16.81 -3.86
C THR A 109 3.16 16.03 -4.49
N ILE A 110 3.24 14.70 -4.41
CA ILE A 110 2.22 13.77 -4.90
C ILE A 110 1.70 12.96 -3.72
N ALA A 111 0.42 12.67 -3.69
CA ALA A 111 -0.15 11.70 -2.74
C ALA A 111 -1.01 10.66 -3.43
N THR A 112 -0.91 9.40 -3.00
CA THR A 112 -1.82 8.35 -3.44
C THR A 112 -2.86 8.03 -2.38
N PHE A 113 -4.13 8.12 -2.77
CA PHE A 113 -5.26 7.61 -1.98
C PHE A 113 -5.48 6.14 -2.28
N HIS A 114 -5.07 5.28 -1.35
CA HIS A 114 -5.22 3.82 -1.46
C HIS A 114 -6.58 3.32 -0.96
N ASN A 115 -7.37 4.19 -0.33
CA ASN A 115 -8.69 3.88 0.17
C ASN A 115 -9.47 5.17 0.46
N VAL A 116 -10.77 5.03 0.70
CA VAL A 116 -11.61 6.07 1.26
C VAL A 116 -11.58 5.95 2.78
N TYR A 117 -10.89 6.88 3.44
CA TYR A 117 -10.73 6.84 4.90
C TYR A 117 -12.02 7.25 5.61
N GLY A 118 -12.56 6.34 6.43
CA GLY A 118 -13.72 6.58 7.28
C GLY A 118 -13.40 7.39 8.54
N GLY A 119 -14.44 7.70 9.30
CA GLY A 119 -14.40 8.33 10.62
C GLY A 119 -15.27 9.57 10.74
N ASN A 120 -16.11 9.59 11.80
CA ASN A 120 -17.12 10.63 12.01
C ASN A 120 -16.63 11.77 12.93
N SER A 121 -15.61 11.53 13.78
CA SER A 121 -15.07 12.58 14.65
C SER A 121 -14.37 13.68 13.87
N TYR A 122 -14.45 14.90 14.34
CA TYR A 122 -13.80 16.08 13.73
C TYR A 122 -12.28 15.87 13.56
N LEU A 123 -11.61 15.41 14.60
CA LEU A 123 -10.15 15.16 14.58
C LEU A 123 -9.78 14.11 13.51
N LYS A 124 -10.59 13.06 13.37
CA LYS A 124 -10.35 12.01 12.37
C LYS A 124 -10.58 12.52 10.95
N LYS A 125 -11.60 13.36 10.75
CA LYS A 125 -11.85 14.05 9.47
C LYS A 125 -10.68 14.98 9.13
N MET A 126 -10.18 15.75 10.08
CA MET A 126 -9.03 16.62 9.91
C MET A 126 -7.76 15.82 9.57
N TYR A 127 -7.47 14.75 10.31
CA TYR A 127 -6.32 13.88 10.05
C TYR A 127 -6.37 13.27 8.63
N ASN A 128 -7.55 12.87 8.17
CA ASN A 128 -7.75 12.30 6.85
C ASN A 128 -7.49 13.29 5.70
N LYS A 129 -7.57 14.61 5.95
CA LYS A 129 -7.27 15.66 4.96
C LYS A 129 -5.78 15.81 4.65
N GLY A 130 -4.87 15.18 5.41
CA GLY A 130 -3.43 15.37 5.23
C GLY A 130 -2.94 15.12 3.80
N LEU A 131 -3.42 14.04 3.15
CA LEU A 131 -3.07 13.72 1.76
C LEU A 131 -3.61 14.73 0.74
N SER A 132 -4.79 15.30 0.98
CA SER A 132 -5.44 16.22 0.04
C SER A 132 -4.72 17.58 -0.14
N LYS A 133 -3.74 17.86 0.73
CA LYS A 133 -2.95 19.09 0.70
C LYS A 133 -1.74 19.02 -0.24
N MET A 134 -1.48 17.87 -0.88
CA MET A 134 -0.39 17.72 -1.85
C MET A 134 -0.75 18.40 -3.19
N ASP A 135 0.26 18.72 -3.99
CA ASP A 135 0.09 19.44 -5.26
C ASP A 135 -0.70 18.60 -6.28
N HIS A 136 -0.40 17.31 -6.37
CA HIS A 136 -1.13 16.37 -7.22
C HIS A 136 -1.56 15.13 -6.45
N LEU A 137 -2.70 14.57 -6.83
CA LEU A 137 -3.28 13.41 -6.16
C LEU A 137 -3.44 12.24 -7.14
N VAL A 138 -3.18 11.06 -6.67
CA VAL A 138 -3.46 9.81 -7.38
C VAL A 138 -4.54 9.05 -6.62
N ALA A 139 -5.60 8.66 -7.32
CA ALA A 139 -6.63 7.76 -6.82
C ALA A 139 -6.48 6.39 -7.48
N ILE A 140 -6.58 5.31 -6.71
CA ILE A 140 -6.41 3.95 -7.24
C ILE A 140 -7.62 3.43 -8.03
N SER A 141 -8.70 4.19 -8.09
CA SER A 141 -9.90 3.87 -8.87
C SER A 141 -10.79 5.10 -9.05
N GLU A 142 -11.70 5.04 -10.02
CA GLU A 142 -12.72 6.08 -10.22
C GLU A 142 -13.62 6.26 -8.98
N TYR A 143 -13.95 5.16 -8.29
CA TYR A 143 -14.71 5.21 -7.04
C TYR A 143 -13.98 6.05 -5.97
N VAL A 144 -12.67 5.79 -5.78
CA VAL A 144 -11.86 6.57 -4.83
C VAL A 144 -11.81 8.04 -5.27
N LYS A 145 -11.57 8.34 -6.55
CA LYS A 145 -11.57 9.72 -7.08
C LYS A 145 -12.86 10.43 -6.79
N LYS A 146 -14.01 9.88 -7.21
CA LYS A 146 -15.33 10.48 -6.98
C LYS A 146 -15.58 10.76 -5.50
N THR A 147 -15.21 9.81 -4.65
CA THR A 147 -15.44 9.92 -3.21
C THR A 147 -14.57 10.99 -2.55
N ILE A 148 -13.27 11.07 -2.89
CA ILE A 148 -12.38 12.08 -2.28
C ILE A 148 -12.67 13.48 -2.80
N VAL A 149 -13.08 13.64 -4.07
CA VAL A 149 -13.56 14.90 -4.63
C VAL A 149 -14.69 15.45 -3.77
N LYS A 150 -15.75 14.64 -3.57
CA LYS A 150 -16.91 15.05 -2.76
C LYS A 150 -16.53 15.30 -1.30
N LYS A 151 -15.74 14.38 -0.71
CA LYS A 151 -15.43 14.39 0.72
C LYS A 151 -14.54 15.55 1.15
N TYR A 152 -13.59 15.92 0.31
CA TYR A 152 -12.58 16.94 0.64
C TYR A 152 -12.74 18.22 -0.18
N ASN A 153 -13.79 18.34 -0.99
CA ASN A 153 -14.07 19.47 -1.89
C ASN A 153 -12.87 19.79 -2.80
N LEU A 154 -12.41 18.77 -3.54
CA LEU A 154 -11.22 18.87 -4.38
C LEU A 154 -11.58 19.16 -5.83
N LEU A 155 -10.68 19.83 -6.54
CA LEU A 155 -10.80 20.02 -7.99
C LEU A 155 -10.48 18.68 -8.70
N PRO A 156 -11.36 18.17 -9.58
CA PRO A 156 -11.18 16.88 -10.26
C PRO A 156 -9.91 16.83 -11.13
N ASN A 157 -9.47 17.94 -11.69
CA ASN A 157 -8.27 18.04 -12.52
C ASN A 157 -6.96 17.89 -11.73
N LYS A 158 -7.02 18.06 -10.40
CA LYS A 158 -5.90 17.79 -9.48
C LYS A 158 -5.65 16.29 -9.26
N ILE A 159 -6.56 15.41 -9.72
CA ILE A 159 -6.57 14.01 -9.38
C ILE A 159 -6.50 13.15 -10.64
N SER A 160 -5.41 12.38 -10.77
CA SER A 160 -5.30 11.31 -11.76
C SER A 160 -5.79 9.98 -11.19
N VAL A 161 -6.47 9.18 -12.01
CA VAL A 161 -6.78 7.80 -11.66
C VAL A 161 -5.70 6.90 -12.25
N ILE A 162 -5.02 6.17 -11.37
CA ILE A 162 -4.03 5.16 -11.74
C ILE A 162 -4.41 3.88 -11.01
N ASN A 163 -4.96 2.94 -11.75
CA ASN A 163 -5.34 1.63 -11.22
C ASN A 163 -4.08 0.87 -10.78
N ARG A 164 -4.26 -0.04 -9.83
CA ARG A 164 -3.16 -0.91 -9.43
C ARG A 164 -2.91 -1.96 -10.48
N GLY A 165 -1.65 -2.13 -10.81
CA GLY A 165 -1.17 -3.27 -11.59
C GLY A 165 -0.88 -4.48 -10.71
N ILE A 166 -0.62 -5.59 -11.39
CA ILE A 166 -0.13 -6.85 -10.83
C ILE A 166 0.91 -7.41 -11.79
N ASP A 167 1.91 -8.08 -11.25
CA ASP A 167 2.88 -8.84 -12.04
C ASP A 167 2.21 -10.11 -12.57
N THR A 168 1.77 -10.05 -13.83
CA THR A 168 1.06 -11.16 -14.48
C THR A 168 1.98 -12.32 -14.79
N GLU A 169 3.27 -12.11 -15.00
CA GLU A 169 4.24 -13.18 -15.24
C GLU A 169 4.47 -13.99 -13.95
N TYR A 170 4.70 -13.29 -12.84
CA TYR A 170 4.85 -13.91 -11.53
C TYR A 170 3.59 -14.70 -11.11
N PHE A 171 2.40 -14.12 -11.26
CA PHE A 171 1.16 -14.76 -10.80
C PHE A 171 0.59 -15.79 -11.81
N ASN A 172 1.13 -15.88 -13.00
CA ASN A 172 0.75 -16.89 -14.00
C ASN A 172 1.66 -18.13 -13.96
N GLN A 173 2.65 -18.18 -13.10
CA GLN A 173 3.50 -19.35 -12.93
C GLN A 173 2.71 -20.50 -12.30
N SER A 174 2.80 -21.67 -12.90
CA SER A 174 2.28 -22.88 -12.26
C SER A 174 3.17 -23.26 -11.07
N LEU A 175 2.54 -23.65 -9.97
CA LEU A 175 3.29 -24.26 -8.88
C LEU A 175 3.89 -25.60 -9.35
N ASP A 176 5.12 -25.88 -8.93
CA ASP A 176 5.68 -27.23 -9.08
C ASP A 176 4.85 -28.27 -8.32
N ALA A 177 4.90 -29.50 -8.79
CA ALA A 177 4.07 -30.59 -8.24
C ALA A 177 4.33 -30.82 -6.73
N GLU A 178 5.58 -30.75 -6.31
CA GLU A 178 5.97 -30.96 -4.90
C GLU A 178 5.38 -29.88 -3.99
N THR A 179 5.47 -28.61 -4.37
CA THR A 179 4.87 -27.48 -3.62
C THR A 179 3.36 -27.63 -3.53
N LYS A 180 2.70 -28.01 -4.65
CA LYS A 180 1.26 -28.26 -4.67
C LYS A 180 0.85 -29.39 -3.72
N ASP A 181 1.53 -30.52 -3.79
CA ASP A 181 1.25 -31.69 -2.98
C ASP A 181 1.49 -31.40 -1.48
N ASN A 182 2.54 -30.66 -1.15
CA ASN A 182 2.82 -30.22 0.20
C ASN A 182 1.70 -29.33 0.75
N ILE A 183 1.16 -28.39 -0.03
CA ILE A 183 0.02 -27.56 0.38
C ILE A 183 -1.20 -28.43 0.64
N ILE A 184 -1.55 -29.32 -0.28
CA ILE A 184 -2.69 -30.25 -0.16
C ILE A 184 -2.58 -31.07 1.11
N LYS A 185 -1.42 -31.71 1.34
CA LYS A 185 -1.17 -32.57 2.49
C LYS A 185 -1.17 -31.82 3.82
N ASN A 186 -0.45 -30.69 3.90
CA ASN A 186 -0.31 -29.91 5.13
C ASN A 186 -1.62 -29.30 5.59
N HIS A 187 -2.51 -28.95 4.65
CA HIS A 187 -3.82 -28.38 4.94
C HIS A 187 -4.97 -29.37 4.84
N LYS A 188 -4.66 -30.67 4.62
CA LYS A 188 -5.64 -31.76 4.49
C LYS A 188 -6.76 -31.41 3.50
N ILE A 189 -6.37 -30.87 2.34
CA ILE A 189 -7.32 -30.44 1.30
C ILE A 189 -7.84 -31.67 0.56
N ASP A 190 -9.15 -31.90 0.62
CA ASP A 190 -9.80 -32.91 -0.20
C ASP A 190 -9.94 -32.38 -1.65
N THR A 191 -9.10 -32.89 -2.54
CA THR A 191 -9.05 -32.48 -3.95
C THR A 191 -10.25 -32.97 -4.79
N ALA A 192 -11.06 -33.88 -4.26
CA ALA A 192 -12.32 -34.31 -4.90
C ALA A 192 -13.41 -33.23 -4.76
N LYS A 193 -13.27 -32.32 -3.79
CA LYS A 193 -14.22 -31.22 -3.53
C LYS A 193 -13.87 -29.97 -4.31
N LYS A 194 -14.88 -29.13 -4.56
CA LYS A 194 -14.70 -27.77 -5.10
C LYS A 194 -14.09 -26.87 -4.05
N ILE A 195 -13.05 -26.13 -4.41
CA ILE A 195 -12.33 -25.24 -3.50
C ILE A 195 -12.83 -23.82 -3.70
N ILE A 196 -13.29 -23.17 -2.62
CA ILE A 196 -13.52 -21.74 -2.57
C ILE A 196 -12.42 -21.11 -1.74
N LEU A 197 -11.62 -20.25 -2.35
CA LEU A 197 -10.52 -19.56 -1.68
C LEU A 197 -10.94 -18.13 -1.30
N PHE A 198 -10.77 -17.77 -0.02
CA PHE A 198 -10.96 -16.41 0.50
C PHE A 198 -9.62 -15.82 0.94
N PRO A 199 -8.85 -15.20 0.02
CA PRO A 199 -7.51 -14.68 0.31
C PRO A 199 -7.59 -13.27 0.89
N ALA A 200 -7.72 -13.15 2.21
CA ALA A 200 -7.77 -11.85 2.88
C ALA A 200 -7.30 -11.93 4.34
N ARG A 201 -6.75 -10.81 4.85
CA ARG A 201 -6.50 -10.68 6.29
C ARG A 201 -7.82 -10.82 7.07
N ILE A 202 -7.78 -11.51 8.19
CA ILE A 202 -8.95 -11.67 9.06
C ILE A 202 -9.17 -10.35 9.80
N THR A 203 -10.18 -9.62 9.36
CA THR A 203 -10.57 -8.31 9.93
C THR A 203 -12.06 -8.09 9.74
N SER A 204 -12.69 -7.33 10.65
CA SER A 204 -14.14 -7.06 10.66
C SER A 204 -14.71 -6.40 9.38
N TRP A 205 -13.86 -5.87 8.50
CA TRP A 205 -14.26 -5.13 7.29
C TRP A 205 -13.91 -5.85 5.98
N LYS A 206 -13.41 -7.08 6.06
CA LYS A 206 -13.10 -7.91 4.87
C LYS A 206 -14.24 -8.85 4.47
N GLY A 207 -15.29 -8.92 5.26
CA GLY A 207 -16.52 -9.64 4.93
C GLY A 207 -16.47 -11.14 5.22
N GLN A 208 -15.57 -11.62 6.10
CA GLN A 208 -15.49 -13.04 6.44
C GLN A 208 -16.79 -13.55 7.09
N LEU A 209 -17.42 -12.74 7.97
CA LEU A 209 -18.65 -13.15 8.64
C LEU A 209 -19.81 -13.25 7.66
N GLU A 210 -19.94 -12.24 6.80
CA GLU A 210 -20.95 -12.23 5.73
C GLU A 210 -20.72 -13.39 4.75
N PHE A 211 -19.48 -13.71 4.45
CA PHE A 211 -19.13 -14.84 3.60
C PHE A 211 -19.52 -16.18 4.25
N ILE A 212 -19.21 -16.37 5.54
CA ILE A 212 -19.62 -17.57 6.29
C ILE A 212 -21.15 -17.70 6.30
N ASP A 213 -21.88 -16.60 6.55
CA ASP A 213 -23.35 -16.60 6.53
C ASP A 213 -23.93 -17.02 5.16
N VAL A 214 -23.27 -16.66 4.08
CA VAL A 214 -23.65 -17.13 2.72
C VAL A 214 -23.38 -18.63 2.56
N ILE A 215 -22.17 -19.08 2.95
CA ILE A 215 -21.77 -20.49 2.79
C ILE A 215 -22.68 -21.42 3.61
N THR A 216 -23.09 -21.03 4.81
CA THR A 216 -23.99 -21.86 5.66
C THR A 216 -25.39 -22.03 5.06
N LYS A 217 -25.76 -21.23 4.07
CA LYS A 217 -27.04 -21.31 3.34
C LYS A 217 -26.95 -22.12 2.04
N MET A 218 -25.75 -22.60 1.69
CA MET A 218 -25.49 -23.38 0.47
C MET A 218 -25.42 -24.89 0.80
N ASP A 219 -25.61 -25.72 -0.23
CA ASP A 219 -25.20 -27.13 -0.13
C ASP A 219 -23.69 -27.22 -0.16
N THR A 220 -23.09 -27.62 0.98
CA THR A 220 -21.62 -27.64 1.19
C THR A 220 -21.04 -29.06 1.11
N GLN A 221 -21.80 -30.11 0.80
CA GLN A 221 -21.32 -31.50 0.79
C GLN A 221 -20.07 -31.69 -0.07
N ASN A 222 -19.97 -30.97 -1.21
CA ASN A 222 -18.86 -31.04 -2.17
C ASN A 222 -18.01 -29.79 -2.19
N ILE A 223 -17.97 -29.01 -1.11
CA ILE A 223 -17.21 -27.75 -1.04
C ILE A 223 -16.23 -27.79 0.12
N ILE A 224 -15.04 -27.28 -0.11
CA ILE A 224 -14.08 -26.93 0.94
C ILE A 224 -13.76 -25.43 0.85
N VAL A 225 -13.79 -24.72 1.98
CA VAL A 225 -13.47 -23.31 2.05
C VAL A 225 -12.10 -23.10 2.67
N LEU A 226 -11.26 -22.38 1.96
CA LEU A 226 -9.90 -22.04 2.42
C LEU A 226 -9.82 -20.54 2.72
N PHE A 227 -9.57 -20.19 3.98
CA PHE A 227 -9.20 -18.82 4.35
C PHE A 227 -7.68 -18.69 4.33
N ALA A 228 -7.14 -17.90 3.39
CA ALA A 228 -5.71 -17.66 3.26
C ALA A 228 -5.37 -16.26 3.77
N GLU A 229 -4.48 -16.20 4.77
CA GLU A 229 -3.87 -14.96 5.26
C GLU A 229 -2.37 -14.97 4.98
N ILE A 230 -1.77 -13.79 4.76
CA ILE A 230 -0.35 -13.62 4.35
C ILE A 230 0.66 -14.37 5.27
N GLN A 231 0.24 -14.76 6.48
CA GLN A 231 1.10 -15.49 7.43
C GLN A 231 0.53 -16.83 7.88
N LYS A 232 -0.71 -17.17 7.54
CA LYS A 232 -1.37 -18.42 7.98
C LYS A 232 -2.45 -18.81 7.00
N MET A 233 -2.33 -20.00 6.44
CA MET A 233 -3.44 -20.65 5.77
C MET A 233 -4.19 -21.51 6.79
N ARG A 234 -5.51 -21.35 6.88
CA ARG A 234 -6.37 -22.22 7.69
C ARG A 234 -7.44 -22.81 6.78
N ALA A 235 -7.48 -24.12 6.69
CA ALA A 235 -8.60 -24.84 6.13
C ALA A 235 -9.70 -24.94 7.19
N ILE A 236 -10.90 -24.51 6.87
CA ILE A 236 -12.10 -24.76 7.67
C ILE A 236 -12.96 -25.72 6.85
N GLN A 237 -13.12 -26.93 7.34
CA GLN A 237 -14.15 -27.85 6.84
C GLN A 237 -15.46 -27.47 7.52
N ILE A 238 -16.46 -27.13 6.73
CA ILE A 238 -17.83 -26.84 7.17
C ILE A 238 -18.65 -28.10 6.92
#